data_26e67cb90cfae201b0007c7b0f166a70
#
_entry.id   26e67cb90cfae201b0007c7b0f166a70
#
_cell.length_a   1.000
_cell.length_b   1.000
_cell.length_c   1.000
_cell.angle_alpha   90.00
_cell.angle_beta   90.00
_cell.angle_gamma   90.00
#
_symmetry.space_group_name_H-M   'P 1'
#
loop_
_entity.id
_entity.type
_entity.pdbx_description
1 polymer ?
#
loop_
_entity_poly.entity_id
_entity_poly.type
_entity_poly.pdbx_seq_one_letter_code
_entity_poly.pdbx_strand_id
1 'polypeptide(L)'
;DRSPSPEPSCLFAGTIYELKGISYLVEAFTHPSLSHVQLFIAGNGALRERLEALSTPNIHWLGSISRAELQQHLSTAWFLVHPTLGDCCPNIVKEARVMGLPVITTEEGGQTQYVQDGVSGYIVPVRNSAAIREAAQKLSVSLDKAMSMGMERHQECRRLLDVKQTVTGCLSRYHTMLYPR
;
A
#
# COMPACT_ATOMS: atom_id res chain seq x y z
N ASP A 1 6.26 -14.84 -6.54
CA ASP A 1 7.62 -14.31 -6.35
C ASP A 1 7.69 -12.88 -6.86
N ARG A 2 8.48 -12.04 -6.18
CA ARG A 2 8.68 -10.63 -6.58
C ARG A 2 9.89 -10.50 -7.50
N SER A 3 9.78 -9.60 -8.48
CA SER A 3 10.88 -9.22 -9.38
C SER A 3 10.92 -7.68 -9.44
N PRO A 4 11.49 -7.02 -8.41
CA PRO A 4 11.51 -5.56 -8.33
C PRO A 4 12.16 -4.91 -9.53
N SER A 5 11.65 -3.74 -9.91
CA SER A 5 12.24 -2.91 -10.97
C SER A 5 13.65 -2.46 -10.59
N PRO A 6 14.54 -2.21 -11.55
CA PRO A 6 15.88 -1.69 -11.27
C PRO A 6 15.85 -0.26 -10.70
N GLU A 7 14.83 0.51 -11.05
CA GLU A 7 14.62 1.88 -10.57
C GLU A 7 13.62 1.94 -9.43
N PRO A 8 13.77 2.86 -8.47
CA PRO A 8 12.82 3.05 -7.40
C PRO A 8 11.41 3.32 -7.93
N SER A 9 10.47 2.47 -7.53
CA SER A 9 9.08 2.58 -7.97
C SER A 9 8.11 2.24 -6.85
N CYS A 10 6.93 2.86 -6.89
CA CYS A 10 5.87 2.56 -5.96
C CYS A 10 4.52 2.49 -6.66
N LEU A 11 3.57 1.85 -6.00
CA LEU A 11 2.22 1.66 -6.48
C LEU A 11 1.21 2.30 -5.53
N PHE A 12 0.22 2.96 -6.11
CA PHE A 12 -1.08 3.23 -5.50
C PHE A 12 -2.13 2.45 -6.30
N ALA A 13 -3.06 1.79 -5.64
CA ALA A 13 -4.22 1.17 -6.30
C ALA A 13 -5.50 1.41 -5.51
N GLY A 14 -6.51 1.97 -6.19
CA GLY A 14 -7.79 2.29 -5.60
C GLY A 14 -8.58 3.31 -6.39
N THR A 15 -9.79 3.61 -5.93
CA THR A 15 -10.64 4.65 -6.53
C THR A 15 -10.04 6.04 -6.31
N ILE A 16 -10.03 6.86 -7.35
CA ILE A 16 -9.40 8.19 -7.34
C ILE A 16 -10.40 9.23 -6.81
N TYR A 17 -10.54 9.27 -5.48
CA TYR A 17 -11.38 10.25 -4.78
C TYR A 17 -10.76 10.63 -3.42
N GLU A 18 -11.27 11.70 -2.80
CA GLU A 18 -10.64 12.38 -1.66
C GLU A 18 -10.34 11.45 -0.48
N LEU A 19 -11.26 10.55 -0.12
CA LEU A 19 -11.09 9.65 1.03
C LEU A 19 -9.86 8.73 0.90
N LYS A 20 -9.37 8.47 -0.32
CA LYS A 20 -8.17 7.67 -0.55
C LYS A 20 -6.85 8.46 -0.40
N GLY A 21 -6.95 9.76 -0.08
CA GLY A 21 -5.79 10.61 0.16
C GLY A 21 -4.90 10.85 -1.06
N ILE A 22 -5.44 10.59 -2.26
CA ILE A 22 -4.69 10.66 -3.52
C ILE A 22 -4.14 12.06 -3.81
N SER A 23 -4.84 13.11 -3.39
CA SER A 23 -4.37 14.49 -3.55
C SER A 23 -3.06 14.74 -2.81
N TYR A 24 -2.92 14.22 -1.60
CA TYR A 24 -1.70 14.33 -0.78
C TYR A 24 -0.55 13.46 -1.34
N LEU A 25 -0.90 12.33 -1.97
CA LEU A 25 0.08 11.49 -2.65
C LEU A 25 0.69 12.19 -3.86
N VAL A 26 -0.16 12.74 -4.74
CA VAL A 26 0.29 13.48 -5.93
C VAL A 26 1.14 14.68 -5.51
N GLU A 27 0.69 15.47 -4.52
CA GLU A 27 1.45 16.60 -3.98
C GLU A 27 2.83 16.16 -3.44
N ALA A 28 2.91 15.03 -2.75
CA ALA A 28 4.19 14.50 -2.26
C ALA A 28 5.15 14.16 -3.39
N PHE A 29 4.65 13.56 -4.47
CA PHE A 29 5.45 13.06 -5.59
C PHE A 29 5.75 14.09 -6.68
N THR A 30 5.06 15.23 -6.70
CA THR A 30 5.43 16.39 -7.53
C THR A 30 6.62 17.15 -6.96
N HIS A 31 7.03 16.88 -5.73
CA HIS A 31 8.20 17.53 -5.14
C HIS A 31 9.51 17.01 -5.78
N PRO A 32 10.47 17.91 -6.11
CA PRO A 32 11.71 17.54 -6.81
C PRO A 32 12.53 16.43 -6.15
N SER A 33 12.46 16.29 -4.84
CA SER A 33 13.20 15.25 -4.11
C SER A 33 12.75 13.81 -4.40
N LEU A 34 11.57 13.62 -5.03
CA LEU A 34 11.06 12.32 -5.46
C LEU A 34 11.02 12.16 -6.98
N SER A 35 11.63 13.07 -7.74
CA SER A 35 11.62 13.00 -9.21
C SER A 35 12.24 11.72 -9.79
N HIS A 36 13.11 11.05 -9.02
CA HIS A 36 13.74 9.78 -9.36
C HIS A 36 12.90 8.54 -9.01
N VAL A 37 11.77 8.71 -8.31
CA VAL A 37 10.88 7.62 -7.89
C VAL A 37 9.67 7.56 -8.81
N GLN A 38 9.46 6.43 -9.48
CA GLN A 38 8.32 6.25 -10.38
C GLN A 38 7.07 5.90 -9.56
N LEU A 39 6.03 6.71 -9.63
CA LEU A 39 4.73 6.45 -9.00
C LEU A 39 3.74 5.94 -10.04
N PHE A 40 3.26 4.72 -9.87
CA PHE A 40 2.19 4.13 -10.67
C PHE A 40 0.86 4.23 -9.94
N ILE A 41 -0.15 4.85 -10.57
CA ILE A 41 -1.49 5.06 -10.01
C ILE A 41 -2.49 4.22 -10.80
N ALA A 42 -2.99 3.14 -10.17
CA ALA A 42 -4.01 2.25 -10.73
C ALA A 42 -5.38 2.60 -10.16
N GLY A 43 -6.31 2.93 -11.04
CA GLY A 43 -7.69 3.26 -10.70
C GLY A 43 -8.26 4.42 -11.49
N ASN A 44 -9.55 4.68 -11.29
CA ASN A 44 -10.27 5.82 -11.84
C ASN A 44 -11.13 6.49 -10.77
N GLY A 45 -11.55 7.72 -11.03
CA GLY A 45 -12.46 8.46 -10.16
C GLY A 45 -12.50 9.95 -10.45
N ALA A 46 -13.31 10.66 -9.71
CA ALA A 46 -13.64 12.06 -9.97
C ALA A 46 -12.45 13.03 -9.92
N LEU A 47 -11.40 12.68 -9.18
CA LEU A 47 -10.23 13.57 -9.04
C LEU A 47 -9.15 13.32 -10.11
N ARG A 48 -9.30 12.29 -10.95
CA ARG A 48 -8.24 11.87 -11.87
C ARG A 48 -7.80 13.00 -12.80
N GLU A 49 -8.70 13.56 -13.58
CA GLU A 49 -8.37 14.57 -14.59
C GLU A 49 -7.65 15.78 -13.96
N ARG A 50 -8.15 16.27 -12.84
CA ARG A 50 -7.53 17.37 -12.10
C ARG A 50 -6.12 17.05 -11.61
N LEU A 51 -5.91 15.87 -11.05
CA LEU A 51 -4.62 15.49 -10.47
C LEU A 51 -3.60 15.09 -11.54
N GLU A 52 -4.06 14.50 -12.64
CA GLU A 52 -3.22 14.17 -13.80
C GLU A 52 -2.64 15.44 -14.44
N ALA A 53 -3.44 16.50 -14.54
CA ALA A 53 -2.98 17.82 -15.03
C ALA A 53 -1.92 18.49 -14.13
N LEU A 54 -1.84 18.11 -12.86
CA LEU A 54 -0.84 18.61 -11.90
C LEU A 54 0.38 17.70 -11.77
N SER A 55 0.39 16.56 -12.44
CA SER A 55 1.42 15.52 -12.28
C SER A 55 2.72 15.86 -12.99
N THR A 56 3.82 15.42 -12.40
CA THR A 56 5.17 15.45 -12.98
C THR A 56 5.45 14.16 -13.79
N PRO A 57 6.47 14.13 -14.65
CA PRO A 57 6.75 12.99 -15.54
C PRO A 57 6.98 11.64 -14.84
N ASN A 58 7.33 11.64 -13.56
CA ASN A 58 7.50 10.43 -12.74
C ASN A 58 6.19 9.85 -12.18
N ILE A 59 5.02 10.46 -12.49
CA ILE A 59 3.71 9.97 -12.06
C ILE A 59 2.96 9.39 -13.26
N HIS A 60 2.65 8.10 -13.21
CA HIS A 60 2.05 7.33 -14.29
C HIS A 60 0.62 6.91 -13.95
N TRP A 61 -0.36 7.39 -14.72
CA TRP A 61 -1.77 7.10 -14.53
C TRP A 61 -2.20 5.91 -15.39
N LEU A 62 -2.36 4.75 -14.76
CA LEU A 62 -2.67 3.49 -15.45
C LEU A 62 -4.16 3.33 -15.79
N GLY A 63 -5.04 4.09 -15.13
CA GLY A 63 -6.48 3.84 -15.23
C GLY A 63 -6.91 2.57 -14.52
N SER A 64 -8.05 2.02 -14.93
CA SER A 64 -8.51 0.72 -14.44
C SER A 64 -7.68 -0.38 -15.10
N ILE A 65 -7.03 -1.19 -14.28
CA ILE A 65 -6.20 -2.32 -14.73
C ILE A 65 -6.81 -3.64 -14.30
N SER A 66 -6.45 -4.71 -14.98
CA SER A 66 -6.85 -6.07 -14.64
C SER A 66 -6.16 -6.57 -13.36
N ARG A 67 -6.69 -7.67 -12.79
CA ARG A 67 -6.07 -8.33 -11.64
C ARG A 67 -4.64 -8.80 -11.93
N ALA A 68 -4.38 -9.29 -13.14
CA ALA A 68 -3.06 -9.75 -13.55
C ALA A 68 -2.05 -8.59 -13.63
N GLU A 69 -2.44 -7.46 -14.21
CA GLU A 69 -1.62 -6.25 -14.27
C GLU A 69 -1.36 -5.69 -12.86
N LEU A 70 -2.37 -5.68 -11.98
CA LEU A 70 -2.18 -5.28 -10.58
C LEU A 70 -1.13 -6.16 -9.88
N GLN A 71 -1.20 -7.48 -10.05
CA GLN A 71 -0.22 -8.40 -9.49
C GLN A 71 1.18 -8.16 -10.06
N GLN A 72 1.30 -7.84 -11.35
CA GLN A 72 2.56 -7.49 -11.97
C GLN A 72 3.14 -6.21 -11.34
N HIS A 73 2.35 -5.15 -11.21
CA HIS A 73 2.79 -3.92 -10.55
C HIS A 73 3.19 -4.15 -9.09
N LEU A 74 2.43 -4.97 -8.33
CA LEU A 74 2.81 -5.35 -6.97
C LEU A 74 4.13 -6.15 -6.92
N SER A 75 4.42 -6.96 -7.93
CA SER A 75 5.66 -7.74 -7.98
C SER A 75 6.90 -6.90 -8.30
N THR A 76 6.73 -5.82 -9.06
CA THR A 76 7.83 -4.96 -9.54
C THR A 76 8.05 -3.72 -8.67
N ALA A 77 7.04 -3.22 -7.97
CA ALA A 77 7.16 -2.05 -7.10
C ALA A 77 8.11 -2.31 -5.92
N TRP A 78 8.83 -1.29 -5.47
CA TRP A 78 9.63 -1.34 -4.25
C TRP A 78 8.77 -1.23 -3.00
N PHE A 79 7.69 -0.43 -3.05
CA PHE A 79 6.75 -0.24 -1.95
C PHE A 79 5.35 0.14 -2.45
N LEU A 80 4.37 -0.02 -1.57
CA LEU A 80 3.00 0.48 -1.78
C LEU A 80 2.80 1.77 -1.00
N VAL A 81 2.02 2.72 -1.55
CA VAL A 81 1.53 3.89 -0.81
C VAL A 81 0.01 3.86 -0.78
N HIS A 82 -0.57 3.88 0.42
CA HIS A 82 -2.03 3.90 0.63
C HIS A 82 -2.40 4.95 1.69
N PRO A 83 -2.40 6.26 1.33
CA PRO A 83 -2.50 7.36 2.27
C PRO A 83 -3.95 7.73 2.57
N THR A 84 -4.80 6.74 2.80
CA THR A 84 -6.23 6.92 3.01
C THR A 84 -6.55 7.84 4.19
N LEU A 85 -7.64 8.58 4.09
CA LEU A 85 -8.20 9.38 5.20
C LEU A 85 -9.16 8.55 6.07
N GLY A 86 -9.44 7.30 5.68
CA GLY A 86 -10.26 6.34 6.39
C GLY A 86 -10.62 5.17 5.49
N ASP A 87 -10.19 3.97 5.86
CA ASP A 87 -10.54 2.73 5.14
C ASP A 87 -10.62 1.59 6.15
N CYS A 88 -11.77 0.94 6.24
CA CYS A 88 -11.96 -0.11 7.24
C CYS A 88 -11.04 -1.30 7.07
N CYS A 89 -10.78 -1.70 5.80
CA CYS A 89 -10.03 -2.93 5.53
C CYS A 89 -9.48 -2.96 4.10
N PRO A 90 -8.45 -2.16 3.77
CA PRO A 90 -7.96 -2.03 2.40
C PRO A 90 -7.31 -3.33 1.90
N ASN A 91 -7.92 -3.97 0.91
CA ASN A 91 -7.40 -5.22 0.35
C ASN A 91 -6.01 -5.04 -0.26
N ILE A 92 -5.77 -3.91 -0.91
CA ILE A 92 -4.47 -3.65 -1.54
C ILE A 92 -3.31 -3.65 -0.52
N VAL A 93 -3.53 -3.17 0.70
CA VAL A 93 -2.52 -3.24 1.78
C VAL A 93 -2.24 -4.69 2.17
N LYS A 94 -3.30 -5.51 2.31
CA LYS A 94 -3.16 -6.94 2.60
C LYS A 94 -2.39 -7.66 1.50
N GLU A 95 -2.75 -7.42 0.24
CA GLU A 95 -2.09 -8.01 -0.92
C GLU A 95 -0.61 -7.65 -0.97
N ALA A 96 -0.28 -6.38 -0.80
CA ALA A 96 1.10 -5.90 -0.71
C ALA A 96 1.87 -6.61 0.42
N ARG A 97 1.29 -6.66 1.62
CA ARG A 97 1.94 -7.28 2.78
C ARG A 97 2.14 -8.80 2.61
N VAL A 98 1.17 -9.51 2.03
CA VAL A 98 1.30 -10.95 1.70
C VAL A 98 2.41 -11.20 0.66
N MET A 99 2.66 -10.25 -0.24
CA MET A 99 3.73 -10.30 -1.22
C MET A 99 5.08 -9.83 -0.68
N GLY A 100 5.15 -9.35 0.56
CA GLY A 100 6.38 -8.83 1.16
C GLY A 100 6.76 -7.43 0.63
N LEU A 101 5.77 -6.58 0.29
CA LEU A 101 6.01 -5.16 0.05
C LEU A 101 5.93 -4.38 1.36
N PRO A 102 6.85 -3.44 1.61
CA PRO A 102 6.65 -2.44 2.65
C PRO A 102 5.57 -1.46 2.20
N VAL A 103 4.82 -0.94 3.15
CA VAL A 103 3.66 -0.08 2.87
C VAL A 103 3.80 1.25 3.61
N ILE A 104 3.62 2.35 2.90
CA ILE A 104 3.38 3.66 3.51
C ILE A 104 1.86 3.83 3.60
N THR A 105 1.35 4.00 4.82
CA THR A 105 -0.09 4.18 5.06
C THR A 105 -0.33 5.19 6.17
N THR A 106 -1.59 5.44 6.49
CA THR A 106 -1.99 6.35 7.56
C THR A 106 -2.50 5.59 8.78
N GLU A 107 -2.62 6.28 9.89
CA GLU A 107 -3.10 5.73 11.17
C GLU A 107 -4.61 5.44 11.18
N GLU A 108 -5.38 6.04 10.25
CA GLU A 108 -6.84 5.98 10.21
C GLU A 108 -7.35 4.74 9.46
N GLY A 109 -7.81 3.73 10.21
CA GLY A 109 -8.48 2.54 9.67
C GLY A 109 -7.80 1.21 9.99
N GLY A 110 -8.24 0.13 9.30
CA GLY A 110 -7.81 -1.23 9.60
C GLY A 110 -6.44 -1.62 9.05
N GLN A 111 -5.77 -0.78 8.26
CA GLN A 111 -4.45 -1.06 7.67
C GLN A 111 -3.33 -1.17 8.71
N THR A 112 -3.47 -0.53 9.86
CA THR A 112 -2.49 -0.59 10.97
C THR A 112 -2.35 -1.99 11.57
N GLN A 113 -3.31 -2.89 11.32
CA GLN A 113 -3.18 -4.30 11.70
C GLN A 113 -2.14 -5.06 10.87
N TYR A 114 -1.84 -4.56 9.67
CA TYR A 114 -0.95 -5.22 8.71
C TYR A 114 0.40 -4.51 8.54
N VAL A 115 0.50 -3.27 9.02
CA VAL A 115 1.71 -2.45 8.92
C VAL A 115 2.15 -2.03 10.32
N GLN A 116 3.40 -2.32 10.65
CA GLN A 116 4.05 -1.84 11.87
C GLN A 116 5.03 -0.74 11.48
N ASP A 117 4.85 0.43 12.10
CA ASP A 117 5.66 1.61 11.79
C ASP A 117 7.15 1.38 12.03
N GLY A 118 7.97 1.79 11.05
CA GLY A 118 9.42 1.62 11.07
C GLY A 118 9.93 0.18 10.89
N VAL A 119 9.05 -0.83 10.92
CA VAL A 119 9.40 -2.25 10.83
C VAL A 119 8.99 -2.85 9.48
N SER A 120 7.73 -2.77 9.12
CA SER A 120 7.20 -3.37 7.90
C SER A 120 6.64 -2.34 6.91
N GLY A 121 6.89 -1.08 7.16
CA GLY A 121 6.47 0.08 6.41
C GLY A 121 6.50 1.33 7.28
N TYR A 122 5.80 2.37 6.86
CA TYR A 122 5.67 3.61 7.62
C TYR A 122 4.20 3.98 7.80
N ILE A 123 3.84 4.41 9.01
CA ILE A 123 2.54 4.98 9.33
C ILE A 123 2.70 6.49 9.46
N VAL A 124 2.01 7.25 8.63
CA VAL A 124 2.12 8.70 8.54
C VAL A 124 0.80 9.37 8.93
N PRO A 125 0.82 10.60 9.42
CA PRO A 125 -0.41 11.35 9.69
C PRO A 125 -1.25 11.53 8.43
N VAL A 126 -2.57 11.52 8.57
CA VAL A 126 -3.50 11.85 7.48
C VAL A 126 -3.28 13.28 6.99
N ARG A 127 -3.58 13.54 5.72
CA ARG A 127 -3.48 14.87 5.08
C ARG A 127 -2.08 15.49 5.16
N ASN A 128 -1.02 14.68 5.18
CA ASN A 128 0.36 15.15 5.33
C ASN A 128 1.24 14.67 4.17
N SER A 129 1.29 15.44 3.09
CA SER A 129 2.12 15.19 1.92
C SER A 129 3.62 15.16 2.24
N ALA A 130 4.06 15.99 3.20
CA ALA A 130 5.46 16.02 3.63
C ALA A 130 5.88 14.70 4.31
N ALA A 131 5.05 14.16 5.18
CA ALA A 131 5.33 12.88 5.84
C ALA A 131 5.31 11.71 4.84
N ILE A 132 4.40 11.71 3.84
CA ILE A 132 4.40 10.73 2.75
C ILE A 132 5.73 10.82 1.97
N ARG A 133 6.17 12.03 1.62
CA ARG A 133 7.42 12.28 0.91
C ARG A 133 8.63 11.74 1.67
N GLU A 134 8.75 12.07 2.95
CA GLU A 134 9.86 11.60 3.80
C GLU A 134 9.90 10.07 3.90
N ALA A 135 8.75 9.42 4.07
CA ALA A 135 8.66 7.96 4.10
C ALA A 135 9.06 7.34 2.75
N ALA A 136 8.60 7.93 1.64
CA ALA A 136 8.96 7.48 0.29
C ALA A 136 10.47 7.66 0.02
N GLN A 137 11.08 8.77 0.43
CA GLN A 137 12.53 8.96 0.34
C GLN A 137 13.29 7.87 1.10
N LYS A 138 12.87 7.52 2.32
CA LYS A 138 13.51 6.46 3.12
C LYS A 138 13.47 5.09 2.43
N LEU A 139 12.38 4.78 1.70
CA LEU A 139 12.21 3.50 0.99
C LEU A 139 12.87 3.49 -0.39
N SER A 140 13.11 4.65 -1.00
CA SER A 140 13.73 4.75 -2.32
C SER A 140 15.25 4.82 -2.31
N VAL A 141 15.89 4.87 -1.14
CA VAL A 141 17.36 4.94 -1.00
C VAL A 141 18.04 3.66 -1.50
N SER A 142 17.45 2.50 -1.23
CA SER A 142 18.04 1.20 -1.54
C SER A 142 16.95 0.13 -1.68
N LEU A 143 17.06 -0.67 -2.74
CA LEU A 143 16.20 -1.83 -2.95
C LEU A 143 16.29 -2.82 -1.80
N ASP A 144 17.51 -3.11 -1.32
CA ASP A 144 17.73 -4.07 -0.23
C ASP A 144 17.00 -3.64 1.05
N LYS A 145 17.02 -2.34 1.35
CA LYS A 145 16.28 -1.80 2.48
C LYS A 145 14.77 -1.97 2.33
N ALA A 146 14.23 -1.64 1.15
CA ALA A 146 12.81 -1.82 0.88
C ALA A 146 12.41 -3.30 0.94
N MET A 147 13.22 -4.18 0.35
CA MET A 147 12.99 -5.64 0.37
C MET A 147 13.03 -6.19 1.81
N SER A 148 14.07 -5.87 2.57
CA SER A 148 14.20 -6.31 3.96
C SER A 148 13.00 -5.86 4.80
N MET A 149 12.63 -4.58 4.74
CA MET A 149 11.47 -4.06 5.46
C MET A 149 10.16 -4.73 5.01
N GLY A 150 10.00 -5.01 3.72
CA GLY A 150 8.82 -5.69 3.18
C GLY A 150 8.71 -7.13 3.69
N MET A 151 9.82 -7.83 3.87
CA MET A 151 9.83 -9.21 4.36
C MET A 151 9.57 -9.31 5.87
N GLU A 152 9.74 -8.22 6.62
CA GLU A 152 9.40 -8.20 8.03
C GLU A 152 7.92 -8.51 8.24
N ARG A 153 7.62 -9.48 9.09
CA ARG A 153 6.27 -9.91 9.46
C ARG A 153 5.36 -10.34 8.28
N HIS A 154 5.88 -10.52 7.04
CA HIS A 154 5.03 -10.93 5.91
C HIS A 154 4.42 -12.33 6.11
N GLN A 155 5.13 -13.24 6.76
CA GLN A 155 4.61 -14.58 7.09
C GLN A 155 3.46 -14.51 8.11
N GLU A 156 3.51 -13.57 9.04
CA GLU A 156 2.41 -13.33 9.96
C GLU A 156 1.16 -12.83 9.20
N CYS A 157 1.33 -11.87 8.28
CA CYS A 157 0.24 -11.41 7.42
C CYS A 157 -0.36 -12.55 6.58
N ARG A 158 0.48 -13.44 6.04
CA ARG A 158 0.03 -14.63 5.32
C ARG A 158 -0.83 -15.54 6.20
N ARG A 159 -0.42 -15.78 7.46
CA ARG A 159 -1.21 -16.60 8.40
C ARG A 159 -2.54 -15.93 8.76
N LEU A 160 -2.51 -14.62 9.07
CA LEU A 160 -3.72 -13.86 9.43
C LEU A 160 -4.76 -13.86 8.31
N LEU A 161 -4.32 -13.91 7.05
CA LEU A 161 -5.16 -13.86 5.86
C LEU A 161 -5.42 -15.24 5.24
N ASP A 162 -4.96 -16.32 5.87
CA ASP A 162 -5.23 -17.69 5.44
C ASP A 162 -6.71 -18.05 5.68
N VAL A 163 -7.41 -18.36 4.58
CA VAL A 163 -8.84 -18.68 4.62
C VAL A 163 -9.12 -19.88 5.50
N LYS A 164 -8.25 -20.91 5.49
CA LYS A 164 -8.45 -22.12 6.30
C LYS A 164 -8.37 -21.80 7.79
N GLN A 165 -7.40 -20.98 8.20
CA GLN A 165 -7.27 -20.54 9.59
C GLN A 165 -8.46 -19.69 10.03
N THR A 166 -8.92 -18.78 9.18
CA THR A 166 -10.09 -17.94 9.44
C THR A 166 -11.34 -18.79 9.63
N VAL A 167 -11.60 -19.73 8.72
CA VAL A 167 -12.77 -20.64 8.81
C VAL A 167 -12.68 -21.50 10.07
N THR A 168 -11.53 -22.11 10.35
CA THR A 168 -11.34 -22.94 11.55
C THR A 168 -11.58 -22.14 12.84
N GLY A 169 -11.06 -20.90 12.89
CA GLY A 169 -11.27 -20.02 14.04
C GLY A 169 -12.74 -19.63 14.24
N CYS A 170 -13.46 -19.34 13.16
CA CYS A 170 -14.90 -19.07 13.21
C CYS A 170 -15.68 -20.30 13.71
N LEU A 171 -15.43 -21.47 13.13
CA LEU A 171 -16.11 -22.71 13.52
C LEU A 171 -15.87 -23.06 15.00
N SER A 172 -14.63 -22.91 15.47
CA SER A 172 -14.30 -23.13 16.89
C SER A 172 -15.07 -22.21 17.83
N ARG A 173 -15.19 -20.92 17.47
CA ARG A 173 -15.96 -19.95 18.26
C ARG A 173 -17.45 -20.28 18.27
N TYR A 174 -18.05 -20.62 17.13
CA TYR A 174 -19.44 -21.07 17.06
C TYR A 174 -19.68 -22.32 17.89
N HIS A 175 -18.77 -23.29 17.81
CA HIS A 175 -18.89 -24.51 18.65
C HIS A 175 -18.86 -24.17 20.15
N THR A 176 -17.97 -23.31 20.61
CA THR A 176 -17.90 -22.88 22.01
C THR A 176 -19.15 -22.12 22.44
N MET A 177 -19.75 -21.32 21.55
CA MET A 177 -20.99 -20.59 21.86
C MET A 177 -22.22 -21.51 21.93
N LEU A 178 -22.29 -22.53 21.07
CA LEU A 178 -23.40 -23.47 21.01
C LEU A 178 -23.33 -24.57 22.11
N TYR A 179 -22.11 -24.92 22.52
CA TYR A 179 -21.85 -25.97 23.52
C TYR A 179 -20.93 -25.41 24.62
N PRO A 180 -21.43 -24.45 25.43
CA PRO A 180 -20.68 -23.98 26.58
C PRO A 180 -20.47 -25.14 27.56
N ARG A 181 -19.23 -25.30 28.06
CA ARG A 181 -18.92 -26.31 29.09
C ARG A 181 -19.49 -25.89 30.45
#